data_c952dfc7a980d8565dd4f0508a6669c3
#
_entry.id   c952dfc7a980d8565dd4f0508a6669c3
#
_cell.length_a   1.000
_cell.length_b   1.000
_cell.length_c   1.000
_cell.angle_alpha   90.00
_cell.angle_beta   90.00
_cell.angle_gamma   90.00
#
_symmetry.space_group_name_H-M   'P 1'
#
loop_
_entity.id
_entity.type
_entity.pdbx_description
1 polymer ?
#
loop_
_entity_poly.entity_id
_entity_poly.type
_entity_poly.pdbx_seq_one_letter_code
_entity_poly.pdbx_strand_id
1 'polypeptide(L)'
;MIAETGIRRQYIYHHAALQLPGYFRPTKEWDLLVVRDGRLLVALEAKSQVGPSFGNNFNNRTEEAMGSALDLWTAFREGAFKNSSQPFLDYFFMLEDCPASRRSVRVEEPHFSVFPKFKNASYMKRYELFCRKLVRERHYTATAFLTSQNTSGLNGVYEEPAEDLSLKSFARILVAHTLAYVSGEQ
;
A
#
# COMPACT_ATOMS: atom_id res chain seq x y z
N MET A 1 -2.12 -0.75 -16.82
CA MET A 1 -1.52 -2.09 -16.67
C MET A 1 -1.90 -3.03 -17.82
N ILE A 2 -3.17 -3.39 -18.07
CA ILE A 2 -3.55 -4.35 -19.14
C ILE A 2 -3.02 -3.92 -20.51
N ALA A 3 -3.29 -2.67 -20.92
CA ALA A 3 -2.87 -2.14 -22.22
C ALA A 3 -1.35 -2.08 -22.41
N GLU A 4 -0.60 -1.92 -21.33
CA GLU A 4 0.85 -1.72 -21.36
C GLU A 4 1.64 -3.02 -21.19
N THR A 5 1.09 -4.01 -20.50
CA THR A 5 1.78 -5.25 -20.16
C THR A 5 1.28 -6.47 -20.94
N GLY A 6 0.12 -6.37 -21.59
CA GLY A 6 -0.52 -7.50 -22.26
C GLY A 6 -1.08 -8.56 -21.32
N ILE A 7 -1.04 -8.34 -19.99
CA ILE A 7 -1.64 -9.29 -19.04
C ILE A 7 -3.16 -9.35 -19.25
N ARG A 8 -3.72 -10.56 -19.32
CA ARG A 8 -5.14 -10.74 -19.58
C ARG A 8 -5.97 -10.40 -18.33
N ARG A 9 -7.13 -9.76 -18.53
CA ARG A 9 -8.06 -9.37 -17.44
C ARG A 9 -8.44 -10.53 -16.53
N GLN A 10 -8.55 -11.73 -17.06
CA GLN A 10 -8.91 -12.94 -16.30
C GLN A 10 -7.93 -13.31 -15.18
N TYR A 11 -6.69 -12.77 -15.19
CA TYR A 11 -5.68 -12.96 -14.16
C TYR A 11 -5.70 -11.88 -13.07
N ILE A 12 -6.59 -10.88 -13.22
CA ILE A 12 -6.73 -9.76 -12.27
C ILE A 12 -8.00 -9.96 -11.47
N TYR A 13 -7.84 -10.15 -10.16
CA TYR A 13 -8.92 -10.38 -9.21
C TYR A 13 -9.10 -9.12 -8.36
N HIS A 14 -10.35 -8.59 -8.26
CA HIS A 14 -10.65 -7.39 -7.48
C HIS A 14 -12.07 -7.39 -6.85
N HIS A 15 -12.85 -8.46 -7.01
CA HIS A 15 -14.17 -8.62 -6.39
C HIS A 15 -14.35 -9.95 -5.69
N ALA A 16 -13.61 -10.97 -6.11
CA ALA A 16 -13.70 -12.32 -5.57
C ALA A 16 -12.33 -13.00 -5.68
N ALA A 17 -12.15 -14.10 -4.94
CA ALA A 17 -10.92 -14.87 -4.89
C ALA A 17 -9.68 -14.02 -4.47
N LEU A 18 -9.89 -13.19 -3.45
CA LEU A 18 -8.90 -12.22 -2.95
C LEU A 18 -8.12 -12.74 -1.73
N GLN A 19 -8.41 -13.93 -1.27
CA GLN A 19 -7.76 -14.51 -0.10
C GLN A 19 -6.44 -15.19 -0.47
N LEU A 20 -5.38 -14.81 0.22
CA LEU A 20 -4.10 -15.49 0.19
C LEU A 20 -3.81 -16.16 1.54
N PRO A 21 -3.06 -17.26 1.57
CA PRO A 21 -2.57 -17.82 2.81
C PRO A 21 -1.63 -16.82 3.49
N GLY A 22 -1.76 -16.69 4.81
CA GLY A 22 -0.81 -16.02 5.67
C GLY A 22 0.04 -17.04 6.42
N TYR A 23 1.02 -16.57 7.17
CA TYR A 23 1.81 -17.40 8.06
C TYR A 23 1.33 -17.29 9.52
N PHE A 24 1.05 -16.08 9.95
CA PHE A 24 0.59 -15.79 11.33
C PHE A 24 -0.93 -15.87 11.48
N ARG A 25 -1.65 -15.98 10.37
CA ARG A 25 -3.10 -16.19 10.26
C ARG A 25 -3.40 -17.11 9.08
N PRO A 26 -4.50 -17.89 9.11
CA PRO A 26 -4.80 -18.83 8.03
C PRO A 26 -4.90 -18.16 6.66
N THR A 27 -5.63 -17.05 6.56
CA THR A 27 -5.82 -16.31 5.32
C THR A 27 -5.92 -14.81 5.57
N LYS A 28 -5.59 -14.02 4.54
CA LYS A 28 -5.86 -12.59 4.46
C LYS A 28 -6.53 -12.27 3.13
N GLU A 29 -7.57 -11.46 3.18
CA GLU A 29 -8.19 -10.86 2.00
C GLU A 29 -7.41 -9.61 1.58
N TRP A 30 -7.11 -9.51 0.29
CA TRP A 30 -6.43 -8.39 -0.35
C TRP A 30 -7.42 -7.60 -1.23
N ASP A 31 -7.11 -6.37 -1.58
CA ASP A 31 -8.03 -5.54 -2.38
C ASP A 31 -7.89 -5.81 -3.89
N LEU A 32 -6.68 -6.23 -4.33
CA LEU A 32 -6.45 -6.67 -5.70
C LEU A 32 -5.33 -7.70 -5.72
N LEU A 33 -5.52 -8.76 -6.53
CA LEU A 33 -4.50 -9.74 -6.82
C LEU A 33 -4.30 -9.89 -8.32
N VAL A 34 -3.05 -10.15 -8.73
CA VAL A 34 -2.75 -10.68 -10.05
C VAL A 34 -2.14 -12.07 -9.87
N VAL A 35 -2.89 -13.09 -10.34
CA VAL A 35 -2.45 -14.49 -10.27
C VAL A 35 -2.56 -15.10 -11.66
N ARG A 36 -1.46 -15.63 -12.18
CA ARG A 36 -1.41 -16.29 -13.48
C ARG A 36 -0.79 -17.67 -13.34
N ASP A 37 -1.48 -18.68 -13.85
CA ASP A 37 -1.03 -20.06 -13.88
C ASP A 37 -0.56 -20.59 -12.49
N GLY A 38 -1.32 -20.22 -11.44
CA GLY A 38 -1.04 -20.57 -10.05
C GLY A 38 0.15 -19.83 -9.42
N ARG A 39 0.66 -18.78 -10.05
CA ARG A 39 1.73 -17.92 -9.54
C ARG A 39 1.18 -16.57 -9.14
N LEU A 40 1.51 -16.11 -7.94
CA LEU A 40 1.20 -14.78 -7.45
C LEU A 40 2.19 -13.76 -8.04
N LEU A 41 1.68 -12.79 -8.79
CA LEU A 41 2.47 -11.72 -9.37
C LEU A 41 2.38 -10.44 -8.55
N VAL A 42 1.15 -10.07 -8.17
CA VAL A 42 0.86 -8.81 -7.48
C VAL A 42 -0.14 -9.06 -6.37
N ALA A 43 0.09 -8.46 -5.22
CA ALA A 43 -0.88 -8.30 -4.15
C ALA A 43 -0.93 -6.82 -3.75
N LEU A 44 -2.12 -6.22 -3.77
CA LEU A 44 -2.32 -4.81 -3.44
C LEU A 44 -3.28 -4.67 -2.27
N GLU A 45 -2.87 -3.86 -1.31
CA GLU A 45 -3.68 -3.37 -0.20
C GLU A 45 -4.04 -1.90 -0.45
N ALA A 46 -5.32 -1.58 -0.50
CA ALA A 46 -5.81 -0.21 -0.62
C ALA A 46 -6.50 0.21 0.68
N LYS A 47 -6.10 1.34 1.21
CA LYS A 47 -6.68 1.90 2.43
C LYS A 47 -7.02 3.37 2.24
N SER A 48 -8.07 3.79 2.93
CA SER A 48 -8.42 5.19 3.03
C SER A 48 -8.65 5.59 4.47
N GLN A 49 -8.52 6.87 4.73
CA GLN A 49 -8.90 7.44 6.02
C GLN A 49 -9.61 8.77 5.86
N VAL A 50 -10.77 8.83 6.49
CA VAL A 50 -11.62 10.00 6.67
C VAL A 50 -11.69 10.34 8.16
N GLY A 51 -11.83 11.64 8.53
CA GLY A 51 -12.02 12.03 9.91
C GLY A 51 -13.27 11.46 10.57
N PRO A 52 -13.46 11.70 11.87
CA PRO A 52 -12.63 12.56 12.73
C PRO A 52 -11.44 11.88 13.42
N SER A 53 -11.38 10.54 13.52
CA SER A 53 -10.46 9.79 14.38
C SER A 53 -9.07 9.55 13.77
N PHE A 54 -8.41 10.62 13.28
CA PHE A 54 -7.11 10.50 12.60
C PHE A 54 -6.02 9.80 13.44
N GLY A 55 -5.94 10.06 14.75
CA GLY A 55 -4.89 9.52 15.62
C GLY A 55 -4.98 8.02 15.79
N ASN A 56 -6.14 7.52 16.22
CA ASN A 56 -6.38 6.09 16.38
C ASN A 56 -6.21 5.35 15.05
N ASN A 57 -6.78 5.91 13.99
CA ASN A 57 -6.72 5.27 12.69
C ASN A 57 -5.29 5.24 12.12
N PHE A 58 -4.47 6.29 12.37
CA PHE A 58 -3.07 6.28 11.96
C PHE A 58 -2.31 5.10 12.58
N ASN A 59 -2.46 4.88 13.88
CA ASN A 59 -1.82 3.76 14.56
C ASN A 59 -2.31 2.41 14.00
N ASN A 60 -3.62 2.23 13.89
CA ASN A 60 -4.20 0.99 13.35
C ASN A 60 -3.73 0.73 11.91
N ARG A 61 -3.75 1.74 11.03
CA ARG A 61 -3.27 1.59 9.64
C ARG A 61 -1.80 1.26 9.56
N THR A 62 -0.99 1.81 10.47
CA THR A 62 0.44 1.50 10.56
C THR A 62 0.65 0.04 10.95
N GLU A 63 -0.03 -0.44 11.98
CA GLU A 63 0.05 -1.81 12.47
C GLU A 63 -0.48 -2.81 11.43
N GLU A 64 -1.65 -2.54 10.83
CA GLU A 64 -2.26 -3.37 9.79
C GLU A 64 -1.34 -3.53 8.57
N ALA A 65 -0.78 -2.44 8.06
CA ALA A 65 0.07 -2.50 6.88
C ALA A 65 1.36 -3.28 7.15
N MET A 66 2.03 -3.01 8.27
CA MET A 66 3.26 -3.72 8.65
C MET A 66 2.98 -5.20 8.91
N GLY A 67 1.91 -5.52 9.64
CA GLY A 67 1.50 -6.89 9.92
C GLY A 67 1.13 -7.67 8.65
N SER A 68 0.42 -7.03 7.71
CA SER A 68 0.05 -7.64 6.44
C SER A 68 1.26 -7.94 5.56
N ALA A 69 2.22 -7.02 5.50
CA ALA A 69 3.45 -7.22 4.76
C ALA A 69 4.29 -8.36 5.36
N LEU A 70 4.49 -8.33 6.68
CA LEU A 70 5.24 -9.37 7.39
C LEU A 70 4.63 -10.75 7.17
N ASP A 71 3.31 -10.85 7.28
CA ASP A 71 2.55 -12.10 7.11
C ASP A 71 2.73 -12.68 5.70
N LEU A 72 2.55 -11.85 4.66
CA LEU A 72 2.74 -12.27 3.25
C LEU A 72 4.19 -12.68 2.97
N TRP A 73 5.17 -11.88 3.40
CA TRP A 73 6.57 -12.20 3.15
C TRP A 73 7.02 -13.46 3.90
N THR A 74 6.48 -13.72 5.08
CA THR A 74 6.75 -14.97 5.80
C THR A 74 6.11 -16.14 5.08
N ALA A 75 4.84 -16.04 4.68
CA ALA A 75 4.16 -17.07 3.89
C ALA A 75 4.90 -17.37 2.56
N PHE A 76 5.41 -16.33 1.88
CA PHE A 76 6.22 -16.50 0.67
C PHE A 76 7.50 -17.29 0.94
N ARG A 77 8.27 -16.94 1.98
CA ARG A 77 9.52 -17.65 2.34
C ARG A 77 9.27 -19.10 2.77
N GLU A 78 8.11 -19.37 3.36
CA GLU A 78 7.67 -20.73 3.75
C GLU A 78 7.05 -21.52 2.59
N GLY A 79 7.07 -20.98 1.36
CA GLY A 79 6.65 -21.70 0.16
C GLY A 79 5.15 -21.75 -0.09
N ALA A 80 4.34 -20.92 0.59
CA ALA A 80 2.88 -20.89 0.41
C ALA A 80 2.45 -20.59 -1.03
N PHE A 81 3.26 -19.87 -1.79
CA PHE A 81 2.98 -19.49 -3.17
C PHE A 81 3.70 -20.35 -4.22
N LYS A 82 4.12 -21.55 -3.83
CA LYS A 82 4.74 -22.55 -4.70
C LYS A 82 5.91 -21.98 -5.53
N ASN A 83 5.80 -22.07 -6.86
CA ASN A 83 6.81 -21.64 -7.82
C ASN A 83 6.71 -20.13 -8.20
N SER A 84 5.99 -19.33 -7.43
CA SER A 84 5.96 -17.89 -7.68
C SER A 84 7.34 -17.28 -7.46
N SER A 85 7.78 -16.42 -8.39
CA SER A 85 8.84 -15.47 -8.11
C SER A 85 8.41 -14.53 -6.99
N GLN A 86 9.32 -13.71 -6.48
CA GLN A 86 8.96 -12.71 -5.46
C GLN A 86 7.80 -11.85 -5.96
N PRO A 87 6.63 -11.88 -5.29
CA PRO A 87 5.48 -11.11 -5.71
C PRO A 87 5.72 -9.61 -5.52
N PHE A 88 5.02 -8.81 -6.32
CA PHE A 88 4.98 -7.38 -6.16
C PHE A 88 3.93 -7.02 -5.10
N LEU A 89 4.36 -6.49 -3.97
CA LEU A 89 3.48 -6.11 -2.88
C LEU A 89 3.28 -4.61 -2.86
N ASP A 90 2.03 -4.18 -3.03
CA ASP A 90 1.64 -2.78 -3.19
C ASP A 90 0.81 -2.27 -2.03
N TYR A 91 1.01 -1.00 -1.68
CA TYR A 91 0.18 -0.28 -0.73
C TYR A 91 -0.31 1.04 -1.32
N PHE A 92 -1.62 1.16 -1.45
CA PHE A 92 -2.27 2.39 -1.91
C PHE A 92 -2.99 3.04 -0.73
N PHE A 93 -2.71 4.31 -0.47
CA PHE A 93 -3.34 5.04 0.62
C PHE A 93 -3.93 6.37 0.18
N MET A 94 -5.21 6.60 0.54
CA MET A 94 -5.90 7.87 0.32
C MET A 94 -6.30 8.48 1.65
N LEU A 95 -5.89 9.73 1.89
CA LEU A 95 -6.21 10.50 3.08
C LEU A 95 -7.20 11.61 2.74
N GLU A 96 -8.21 11.80 3.60
CA GLU A 96 -9.05 12.99 3.53
C GLU A 96 -8.20 14.25 3.72
N ASP A 97 -8.30 15.15 2.75
CA ASP A 97 -7.71 16.48 2.83
C ASP A 97 -8.66 17.45 3.50
N CYS A 98 -8.40 17.73 4.76
CA CYS A 98 -9.19 18.64 5.57
C CYS A 98 -8.29 19.35 6.61
N PRO A 99 -8.78 20.41 7.29
CA PRO A 99 -8.01 21.12 8.31
C PRO A 99 -7.46 20.19 9.41
N ALA A 100 -8.20 19.15 9.79
CA ALA A 100 -7.79 18.21 10.83
C ALA A 100 -6.60 17.32 10.41
N SER A 101 -6.52 16.91 9.14
CA SER A 101 -5.40 16.14 8.61
C SER A 101 -4.15 17.00 8.38
N ARG A 102 -4.31 18.30 8.14
CA ARG A 102 -3.24 19.26 7.85
C ARG A 102 -2.64 19.93 9.10
N ARG A 103 -3.41 20.04 10.19
CA ARG A 103 -2.92 20.73 11.39
C ARG A 103 -1.78 19.99 12.06
N SER A 104 -0.87 20.76 12.66
CA SER A 104 0.17 20.25 13.53
C SER A 104 -0.41 19.49 14.73
N VAL A 105 0.18 18.34 15.05
CA VAL A 105 -0.27 17.48 16.16
C VAL A 105 0.89 17.31 17.14
N ARG A 106 0.70 17.82 18.36
CA ARG A 106 1.65 17.63 19.45
C ARG A 106 1.74 16.14 19.81
N VAL A 107 2.95 15.70 20.12
CA VAL A 107 3.22 14.36 20.69
C VAL A 107 3.76 14.52 22.12
N GLU A 108 3.45 13.58 22.97
CA GLU A 108 4.00 13.50 24.31
C GLU A 108 5.29 12.69 24.30
N GLU A 109 6.28 13.13 25.07
CA GLU A 109 7.61 12.52 25.17
C GLU A 109 7.97 12.27 26.65
N PRO A 110 7.21 11.40 27.38
CA PRO A 110 7.33 11.30 28.84
C PRO A 110 8.66 10.69 29.30
N HIS A 111 9.31 9.88 28.48
CA HIS A 111 10.56 9.19 28.82
C HIS A 111 11.65 9.39 27.78
N PHE A 112 11.31 9.30 26.50
CA PHE A 112 12.26 9.42 25.38
C PHE A 112 11.72 10.35 24.32
N SER A 113 12.62 11.11 23.67
CA SER A 113 12.23 11.98 22.56
C SER A 113 11.82 11.18 21.34
N VAL A 114 10.72 11.58 20.70
CA VAL A 114 10.32 11.05 19.39
C VAL A 114 11.32 11.49 18.32
N PHE A 115 11.38 10.76 17.22
CA PHE A 115 12.19 11.17 16.07
C PHE A 115 11.80 12.58 15.62
N PRO A 116 12.76 13.46 15.31
CA PRO A 116 12.52 14.88 14.98
C PRO A 116 11.46 15.10 13.89
N LYS A 117 11.41 14.20 12.92
CA LYS A 117 10.43 14.27 11.81
C LYS A 117 8.96 14.09 12.24
N PHE A 118 8.70 13.58 13.44
CA PHE A 118 7.35 13.41 13.99
C PHE A 118 6.95 14.56 14.94
N LYS A 119 7.92 15.40 15.37
CA LYS A 119 7.62 16.55 16.22
C LYS A 119 6.70 17.52 15.47
N ASN A 120 5.52 17.77 16.03
CA ASN A 120 4.49 18.63 15.44
C ASN A 120 4.04 18.24 14.01
N ALA A 121 4.33 17.01 13.57
CA ALA A 121 3.91 16.54 12.25
C ALA A 121 2.38 16.38 12.21
N SER A 122 1.75 16.91 11.15
CA SER A 122 0.35 16.67 10.83
C SER A 122 0.12 15.20 10.44
N TYR A 123 -1.14 14.72 10.46
CA TYR A 123 -1.43 13.37 9.99
C TYR A 123 -1.07 13.18 8.52
N MET A 124 -1.28 14.19 7.67
CA MET A 124 -0.80 14.18 6.28
C MET A 124 0.71 13.89 6.21
N LYS A 125 1.51 14.61 7.01
CA LYS A 125 2.96 14.38 7.05
C LYS A 125 3.33 13.02 7.63
N ARG A 126 2.60 12.54 8.64
CA ARG A 126 2.84 11.21 9.22
C ARG A 126 2.58 10.09 8.20
N TYR A 127 1.49 10.16 7.42
CA TYR A 127 1.21 9.19 6.36
C TYR A 127 2.22 9.24 5.21
N GLU A 128 2.66 10.44 4.80
CA GLU A 128 3.75 10.58 3.82
C GLU A 128 5.03 9.87 4.30
N LEU A 129 5.43 10.14 5.56
CA LEU A 129 6.60 9.51 6.16
C LEU A 129 6.44 7.99 6.27
N PHE A 130 5.27 7.53 6.63
CA PHE A 130 4.94 6.12 6.76
C PHE A 130 5.01 5.40 5.42
N CYS A 131 4.29 5.86 4.39
CA CYS A 131 4.30 5.27 3.05
C CYS A 131 5.72 5.19 2.47
N ARG A 132 6.50 6.26 2.60
CA ARG A 132 7.91 6.28 2.18
C ARG A 132 8.75 5.28 2.95
N LYS A 133 8.50 5.10 4.25
CA LYS A 133 9.22 4.17 5.11
C LYS A 133 8.90 2.72 4.77
N LEU A 134 7.66 2.39 4.42
CA LEU A 134 7.26 1.06 3.98
C LEU A 134 8.10 0.57 2.79
N VAL A 135 8.39 1.44 1.82
CA VAL A 135 9.24 1.09 0.68
C VAL A 135 10.72 0.99 1.09
N ARG A 136 11.21 1.95 1.87
CA ARG A 136 12.62 1.97 2.28
C ARG A 136 13.03 0.79 3.14
N GLU A 137 12.11 0.30 3.97
CA GLU A 137 12.31 -0.91 4.79
C GLU A 137 11.90 -2.20 4.05
N ARG A 138 11.52 -2.10 2.77
CA ARG A 138 11.14 -3.24 1.93
C ARG A 138 9.96 -4.05 2.48
N HIS A 139 9.08 -3.40 3.24
CA HIS A 139 7.79 -3.97 3.61
C HIS A 139 6.88 -4.06 2.38
N TYR A 140 6.90 -3.03 1.55
CA TYR A 140 6.19 -2.97 0.28
C TYR A 140 7.15 -2.63 -0.85
N THR A 141 6.85 -3.12 -2.04
CA THR A 141 7.64 -2.86 -3.25
C THR A 141 7.39 -1.46 -3.77
N ALA A 142 6.12 -1.02 -3.75
CA ALA A 142 5.74 0.35 -4.07
C ALA A 142 4.59 0.82 -3.18
N THR A 143 4.51 2.13 -2.98
CA THR A 143 3.40 2.78 -2.29
C THR A 143 2.94 4.00 -3.07
N ALA A 144 1.62 4.25 -3.07
CA ALA A 144 1.03 5.51 -3.50
C ALA A 144 0.38 6.22 -2.31
N PHE A 145 0.58 7.52 -2.20
CA PHE A 145 -0.08 8.35 -1.20
C PHE A 145 -0.77 9.53 -1.86
N LEU A 146 -2.10 9.51 -1.81
CA LEU A 146 -2.96 10.52 -2.38
C LEU A 146 -3.77 11.22 -1.29
N THR A 147 -4.21 12.42 -1.58
CA THR A 147 -5.15 13.14 -0.72
C THR A 147 -6.33 13.65 -1.53
N SER A 148 -7.50 13.72 -0.91
CA SER A 148 -8.71 14.20 -1.56
C SER A 148 -9.68 14.78 -0.54
N GLN A 149 -10.42 15.82 -0.92
CA GLN A 149 -11.52 16.35 -0.12
C GLN A 149 -12.76 15.47 -0.31
N ASN A 150 -13.55 15.28 0.73
CA ASN A 150 -14.77 14.47 0.70
C ASN A 150 -15.75 14.88 -0.40
N THR A 151 -15.83 16.16 -0.73
CA THR A 151 -16.76 16.69 -1.75
C THR A 151 -16.24 16.51 -3.16
N SER A 152 -14.99 16.85 -3.41
CA SER A 152 -14.38 16.80 -4.75
C SER A 152 -13.85 15.41 -5.13
N GLY A 153 -13.54 14.58 -4.14
CA GLY A 153 -13.08 13.21 -4.34
C GLY A 153 -14.09 12.32 -5.06
N LEU A 154 -15.38 12.55 -4.86
CA LEU A 154 -16.46 11.86 -5.58
C LEU A 154 -16.41 12.09 -7.11
N ASN A 155 -15.78 13.18 -7.53
CA ASN A 155 -15.55 13.54 -8.93
C ASN A 155 -14.15 13.14 -9.42
N GLY A 156 -13.43 12.31 -8.67
CA GLY A 156 -12.08 11.86 -9.02
C GLY A 156 -10.97 12.91 -8.83
N VAL A 157 -11.25 14.00 -8.10
CA VAL A 157 -10.24 15.04 -7.81
C VAL A 157 -9.38 14.59 -6.64
N TYR A 158 -8.08 14.54 -6.84
CA TYR A 158 -7.09 14.19 -5.81
C TYR A 158 -5.82 15.01 -5.98
N GLU A 159 -5.00 15.05 -4.94
CA GLU A 159 -3.67 15.64 -4.94
C GLU A 159 -2.60 14.60 -4.59
N GLU A 160 -1.39 14.83 -5.05
CA GLU A 160 -0.21 14.01 -4.82
C GLU A 160 0.80 14.80 -3.96
N PRO A 161 0.76 14.68 -2.61
CA PRO A 161 1.59 15.51 -1.72
C PRO A 161 3.09 15.24 -1.85
N ALA A 162 3.48 14.12 -2.46
CA ALA A 162 4.87 13.71 -2.61
C ALA A 162 5.10 13.05 -3.97
N GLU A 163 6.04 13.57 -4.75
CA GLU A 163 6.35 13.09 -6.11
C GLU A 163 6.79 11.62 -6.14
N ASP A 164 7.60 11.21 -5.15
CA ASP A 164 8.08 9.83 -5.01
C ASP A 164 6.98 8.83 -4.61
N LEU A 165 5.83 9.31 -4.14
CA LEU A 165 4.65 8.53 -3.76
C LEU A 165 3.46 8.77 -4.70
N SER A 166 3.69 9.36 -5.88
CA SER A 166 2.65 9.67 -6.85
C SER A 166 2.08 8.40 -7.50
N LEU A 167 0.83 8.48 -7.95
CA LEU A 167 0.18 7.40 -8.71
C LEU A 167 0.96 7.05 -9.97
N LYS A 168 1.57 8.06 -10.63
CA LYS A 168 2.40 7.85 -11.81
C LYS A 168 3.66 7.04 -11.50
N SER A 169 4.36 7.37 -10.41
CA SER A 169 5.55 6.60 -9.97
C SER A 169 5.17 5.17 -9.60
N PHE A 170 4.10 5.00 -8.84
CA PHE A 170 3.54 3.72 -8.45
C PHE A 170 3.19 2.85 -9.68
N ALA A 171 2.41 3.40 -10.62
CA ALA A 171 2.00 2.68 -11.82
C ALA A 171 3.18 2.26 -12.70
N ARG A 172 4.22 3.10 -12.82
CA ARG A 172 5.42 2.76 -13.59
C ARG A 172 6.16 1.56 -13.03
N ILE A 173 6.32 1.48 -11.70
CA ILE A 173 7.02 0.38 -11.04
C ILE A 173 6.20 -0.91 -11.20
N LEU A 174 4.88 -0.84 -10.99
CA LEU A 174 3.96 -1.97 -11.18
C LEU A 174 3.98 -2.52 -12.61
N VAL A 175 3.94 -1.62 -13.62
CA VAL A 175 4.00 -1.98 -15.03
C VAL A 175 5.35 -2.63 -15.36
N ALA A 176 6.46 -2.06 -14.91
CA ALA A 176 7.79 -2.60 -15.15
C ALA A 176 7.96 -4.02 -14.59
N HIS A 177 7.47 -4.26 -13.35
CA HIS A 177 7.49 -5.58 -12.74
C HIS A 177 6.67 -6.59 -13.55
N THR A 178 5.45 -6.20 -13.93
CA THR A 178 4.54 -7.08 -14.69
C THR A 178 5.09 -7.39 -16.08
N LEU A 179 5.72 -6.42 -16.76
CA LEU A 179 6.39 -6.62 -18.04
C LEU A 179 7.56 -7.60 -17.92
N ALA A 180 8.40 -7.45 -16.90
CA ALA A 180 9.52 -8.36 -16.66
C ALA A 180 9.05 -9.81 -16.50
N TYR A 181 7.94 -10.02 -15.80
CA TYR A 181 7.33 -11.34 -15.66
C TYR A 181 6.81 -11.88 -16.99
N VAL A 182 6.05 -11.10 -17.75
CA VAL A 182 5.45 -11.53 -19.03
C VAL A 182 6.51 -11.84 -20.07
N SER A 183 7.61 -11.07 -20.10
CA SER A 183 8.72 -11.24 -21.05
C SER A 183 9.63 -12.42 -20.71
N GLY A 184 9.72 -12.80 -19.44
CA GLY A 184 10.56 -13.93 -19.01
C GLY A 184 9.95 -15.32 -19.29
N GLU A 185 8.70 -15.36 -19.78
CA GLU A 185 7.99 -16.60 -20.13
C GLU A 185 7.98 -16.90 -21.65
N GLN A 186 8.67 -16.08 -22.47
CA GLN A 186 8.89 -16.36 -23.90
C GLN A 186 10.20 -17.13 -24.09
#